data_4e3a5253f0a0c6f8697b934581af7bd4
#
_entry.id   4e3a5253f0a0c6f8697b934581af7bd4
#
_cell.length_a   1.000
_cell.length_b   1.000
_cell.length_c   1.000
_cell.angle_alpha   90.00
_cell.angle_beta   90.00
_cell.angle_gamma   90.00
#
_symmetry.space_group_name_H-M   'P 1'
#
loop_
_entity.id
_entity.type
_entity.pdbx_description
1 polymer ?
#
loop_
_entity_poly.entity_id
_entity_poly.type
_entity_poly.pdbx_seq_one_letter_code
_entity_poly.pdbx_strand_id
1 'polypeptide(L)'
;FRNKRRTNTLYIGLHGYRSNNVEYIIDWRAPISQLYYDADIGTASFEAHGKNITVELMDKQHIIISDGRVIDVYSDSALVSDEILRNVLSQSSNPFMHQLVETLQRNQNQIIRSISNRDLFISGPAGSGKTVVAMHRIAYMLYSNRSKKNFDILFIAPHDSFVKSAKNIIPELTGEQIEMVTIDSIFGLKAGTEVESRLDYYERYILADDEEKNNIQCRSSSSTLHKIRKALVETLTESIMLNPEVKKLLNIPAFWNVLYNENTKYSLVDLIQNYLTDIGVQTKKINLIISEITRFDLEEVLRKVVPDFGKKCNSGFKLYDDFYLLEYAKCIFRGVYSNPSISHVVIDEIQDVTYIQYFLITKMYHASKTLVGDTNQCVMPIDKDGFLCHIDKMTLDISYRSTQEIMRLANYFIDAKENKVFMRNGAFPLLMTYDDEKMLLDFIYCSVDNSKRAIILTATNKEALELEEKLDMCNAQGKENRISI
;
A
#
# COMPACT_ATOMS: atom_id res chain seq x y z
N PHE A 1 -5.42 -15.57 -34.70
CA PHE A 1 -4.15 -15.05 -35.20
C PHE A 1 -3.51 -16.01 -36.19
N ARG A 2 -2.69 -15.49 -37.05
CA ARG A 2 -1.97 -16.25 -38.06
C ARG A 2 -0.48 -16.26 -37.77
N ASN A 3 0.10 -17.47 -37.66
CA ASN A 3 1.54 -17.64 -37.55
C ASN A 3 2.05 -18.38 -38.78
N LYS A 4 2.90 -17.74 -39.56
CA LYS A 4 3.40 -18.24 -40.87
C LYS A 4 2.25 -18.60 -41.82
N ARG A 5 1.79 -19.87 -41.89
CA ARG A 5 0.73 -20.35 -42.80
C ARG A 5 -0.47 -20.96 -42.06
N ARG A 6 -0.49 -20.93 -40.71
CA ARG A 6 -1.59 -21.52 -39.91
C ARG A 6 -2.38 -20.43 -39.20
N THR A 7 -3.70 -20.47 -39.35
CA THR A 7 -4.61 -19.65 -38.56
C THR A 7 -5.01 -20.45 -37.33
N ASN A 8 -4.88 -19.84 -36.17
CA ASN A 8 -5.25 -20.43 -34.89
C ASN A 8 -6.25 -19.53 -34.19
N THR A 9 -7.26 -20.14 -33.59
CA THR A 9 -8.16 -19.49 -32.64
C THR A 9 -7.76 -19.90 -31.24
N LEU A 10 -7.62 -18.94 -30.33
CA LEU A 10 -7.30 -19.17 -28.93
C LEU A 10 -8.41 -18.58 -28.07
N TYR A 11 -8.79 -19.31 -27.06
CA TYR A 11 -9.69 -18.84 -26.01
C TYR A 11 -8.87 -18.50 -24.78
N ILE A 12 -9.04 -17.32 -24.25
CA ILE A 12 -8.36 -16.84 -23.05
C ILE A 12 -9.38 -16.79 -21.92
N GLY A 13 -9.04 -17.36 -20.78
CA GLY A 13 -9.90 -17.39 -19.60
C GLY A 13 -9.14 -17.09 -18.32
N LEU A 14 -9.86 -16.99 -17.20
CA LEU A 14 -9.28 -16.76 -15.87
C LEU A 14 -8.29 -17.85 -15.48
N HIS A 15 -8.58 -19.09 -15.89
CA HIS A 15 -7.69 -20.24 -15.70
C HIS A 15 -7.53 -20.99 -17.01
N GLY A 16 -6.34 -21.57 -17.21
CA GLY A 16 -6.11 -22.45 -18.34
C GLY A 16 -6.84 -23.78 -18.19
N TYR A 17 -7.35 -24.32 -19.30
CA TYR A 17 -7.95 -25.64 -19.33
C TYR A 17 -7.31 -26.51 -20.40
N ARG A 18 -6.81 -27.68 -19.97
CA ARG A 18 -6.15 -28.64 -20.86
C ARG A 18 -6.76 -30.01 -20.66
N SER A 19 -7.08 -30.69 -21.76
CA SER A 19 -7.55 -32.07 -21.75
C SER A 19 -6.92 -32.85 -22.92
N ASN A 20 -6.55 -34.12 -22.70
CA ASN A 20 -5.93 -34.97 -23.72
C ASN A 20 -4.75 -34.32 -24.47
N ASN A 21 -3.87 -33.60 -23.76
CA ASN A 21 -2.75 -32.84 -24.31
C ASN A 21 -3.15 -31.68 -25.26
N VAL A 22 -4.42 -31.33 -25.37
CA VAL A 22 -4.92 -30.16 -26.10
C VAL A 22 -5.25 -29.06 -25.09
N GLU A 23 -4.72 -27.87 -25.32
CA GLU A 23 -5.04 -26.68 -24.52
C GLU A 23 -6.24 -25.98 -25.16
N TYR A 24 -7.38 -26.00 -24.47
CA TYR A 24 -8.63 -25.42 -24.94
C TYR A 24 -8.78 -23.97 -24.50
N ILE A 25 -8.37 -23.66 -23.27
CA ILE A 25 -8.41 -22.32 -22.73
C ILE A 25 -7.01 -21.97 -22.24
N ILE A 26 -6.51 -20.86 -22.64
CA ILE A 26 -5.22 -20.30 -22.22
C ILE A 26 -5.46 -19.40 -21.02
N ASP A 27 -4.61 -19.54 -20.02
CA ASP A 27 -4.61 -18.66 -18.83
C ASP A 27 -4.30 -17.22 -19.26
N TRP A 28 -5.06 -16.25 -18.73
CA TRP A 28 -4.86 -14.84 -19.05
C TRP A 28 -3.44 -14.33 -18.71
N ARG A 29 -2.77 -14.98 -17.77
CA ARG A 29 -1.40 -14.67 -17.34
C ARG A 29 -0.35 -15.17 -18.32
N ALA A 30 -0.70 -16.07 -19.22
CA ALA A 30 0.25 -16.60 -20.20
C ALA A 30 0.79 -15.50 -21.14
N PRO A 31 2.07 -15.61 -21.60
CA PRO A 31 2.65 -14.58 -22.47
C PRO A 31 1.84 -14.29 -23.73
N ILE A 32 1.30 -15.33 -24.38
CA ILE A 32 0.50 -15.18 -25.61
C ILE A 32 -0.80 -14.40 -25.39
N SER A 33 -1.33 -14.40 -24.15
CA SER A 33 -2.54 -13.64 -23.81
C SER A 33 -2.34 -12.14 -23.91
N GLN A 34 -1.07 -11.66 -23.92
CA GLN A 34 -0.73 -10.26 -24.16
C GLN A 34 -1.28 -9.76 -25.51
N LEU A 35 -1.38 -10.64 -26.51
CA LEU A 35 -1.97 -10.28 -27.82
C LEU A 35 -3.39 -9.77 -27.70
N TYR A 36 -4.16 -10.31 -26.78
CA TYR A 36 -5.53 -9.85 -26.55
C TYR A 36 -5.57 -8.47 -25.87
N TYR A 37 -4.75 -8.25 -24.83
CA TYR A 37 -4.82 -7.03 -24.02
C TYR A 37 -4.09 -5.82 -24.61
N ASP A 38 -2.93 -6.02 -25.26
CA ASP A 38 -2.03 -4.93 -25.64
C ASP A 38 -1.94 -4.69 -27.13
N ALA A 39 -2.19 -5.72 -27.97
CA ALA A 39 -1.98 -5.61 -29.40
C ALA A 39 -3.22 -5.11 -30.13
N ASP A 40 -3.02 -4.37 -31.20
CA ASP A 40 -4.06 -4.04 -32.17
C ASP A 40 -4.15 -5.12 -33.27
N ILE A 41 -5.28 -5.17 -34.00
CA ILE A 41 -5.42 -6.05 -35.15
C ILE A 41 -4.33 -5.72 -36.17
N GLY A 42 -3.65 -6.73 -36.70
CA GLY A 42 -2.51 -6.61 -37.61
C GLY A 42 -1.27 -7.31 -37.08
N THR A 43 -0.10 -6.79 -37.42
CA THR A 43 1.18 -7.36 -36.98
C THR A 43 1.40 -7.08 -35.50
N ALA A 44 1.49 -8.14 -34.70
CA ALA A 44 1.68 -8.07 -33.26
C ALA A 44 2.79 -9.03 -32.81
N SER A 45 3.37 -8.79 -31.63
CA SER A 45 4.42 -9.64 -31.06
C SER A 45 4.23 -9.83 -29.57
N PHE A 46 4.70 -10.97 -29.07
CA PHE A 46 4.78 -11.26 -27.65
C PHE A 46 6.07 -12.02 -27.34
N GLU A 47 6.56 -11.89 -26.12
CA GLU A 47 7.76 -12.57 -25.67
C GLU A 47 7.39 -13.87 -24.95
N ALA A 48 7.96 -15.00 -25.39
CA ALA A 48 7.82 -16.29 -24.73
C ALA A 48 9.16 -17.03 -24.72
N HIS A 49 9.57 -17.55 -23.57
CA HIS A 49 10.83 -18.27 -23.39
C HIS A 49 12.07 -17.51 -23.90
N GLY A 50 12.11 -16.19 -23.67
CA GLY A 50 13.21 -15.32 -24.09
C GLY A 50 13.29 -15.10 -25.61
N LYS A 51 12.21 -15.42 -26.36
CA LYS A 51 12.10 -15.18 -27.80
C LYS A 51 10.91 -14.29 -28.11
N ASN A 52 11.14 -13.31 -28.97
CA ASN A 52 10.07 -12.48 -29.49
C ASN A 52 9.39 -13.21 -30.65
N ILE A 53 8.09 -13.49 -30.51
CA ILE A 53 7.27 -14.21 -31.49
C ILE A 53 6.34 -13.20 -32.15
N THR A 54 6.50 -13.01 -33.46
CA THR A 54 5.65 -12.13 -34.26
C THR A 54 4.54 -12.92 -34.93
N VAL A 55 3.33 -12.42 -34.87
CA VAL A 55 2.12 -13.01 -35.44
C VAL A 55 1.27 -11.92 -36.13
N GLU A 56 0.36 -12.32 -36.97
CA GLU A 56 -0.67 -11.46 -37.54
C GLU A 56 -1.97 -11.70 -36.79
N LEU A 57 -2.40 -10.73 -36.02
CA LEU A 57 -3.66 -10.77 -35.27
C LEU A 57 -4.81 -10.41 -36.20
N MET A 58 -5.67 -11.38 -36.50
CA MET A 58 -6.73 -11.26 -37.48
C MET A 58 -8.01 -10.70 -36.91
N ASP A 59 -8.36 -11.10 -35.71
CA ASP A 59 -9.59 -10.75 -35.01
C ASP A 59 -9.46 -10.94 -33.54
N LYS A 60 -10.22 -10.18 -32.75
CA LYS A 60 -10.42 -10.31 -31.32
C LYS A 60 -11.89 -10.25 -31.00
N GLN A 61 -12.34 -11.12 -30.13
CA GLN A 61 -13.71 -11.16 -29.66
C GLN A 61 -13.75 -11.31 -28.15
N HIS A 62 -14.68 -10.61 -27.53
CA HIS A 62 -15.01 -10.75 -26.14
C HIS A 62 -16.32 -11.55 -26.03
N ILE A 63 -16.30 -12.65 -25.26
CA ILE A 63 -17.42 -13.56 -25.11
C ILE A 63 -17.90 -13.53 -23.65
N ILE A 64 -19.14 -13.14 -23.44
CA ILE A 64 -19.78 -13.17 -22.13
C ILE A 64 -20.53 -14.48 -21.96
N ILE A 65 -20.19 -15.21 -20.90
CA ILE A 65 -20.80 -16.50 -20.55
C ILE A 65 -21.41 -16.39 -19.16
N SER A 66 -22.69 -16.75 -19.03
CA SER A 66 -23.36 -16.93 -17.75
C SER A 66 -24.11 -18.26 -17.74
N ASP A 67 -24.01 -19.00 -16.62
CA ASP A 67 -24.65 -20.32 -16.42
C ASP A 67 -24.39 -21.29 -17.58
N GLY A 68 -23.17 -21.29 -18.13
CA GLY A 68 -22.75 -22.16 -19.22
C GLY A 68 -23.34 -21.79 -20.59
N ARG A 69 -23.95 -20.62 -20.73
CA ARG A 69 -24.49 -20.11 -22.01
C ARG A 69 -23.79 -18.84 -22.42
N VAL A 70 -23.51 -18.72 -23.72
CA VAL A 70 -23.03 -17.46 -24.31
C VAL A 70 -24.18 -16.46 -24.27
N ILE A 71 -24.00 -15.38 -23.54
CA ILE A 71 -24.96 -14.27 -23.42
C ILE A 71 -24.73 -13.26 -24.54
N ASP A 72 -23.45 -12.93 -24.81
CA ASP A 72 -23.11 -11.93 -25.80
C ASP A 72 -21.70 -12.16 -26.36
N VAL A 73 -21.46 -11.60 -27.57
CA VAL A 73 -20.16 -11.63 -28.25
C VAL A 73 -19.88 -10.26 -28.87
N TYR A 74 -18.81 -9.62 -28.46
CA TYR A 74 -18.40 -8.33 -28.98
C TYR A 74 -17.10 -8.46 -29.77
N SER A 75 -17.04 -7.84 -30.95
CA SER A 75 -15.79 -7.69 -31.69
C SER A 75 -15.02 -6.47 -31.19
N ASP A 76 -13.70 -6.57 -31.13
CA ASP A 76 -12.84 -5.52 -30.59
C ASP A 76 -12.78 -4.31 -31.53
N SER A 77 -13.62 -3.33 -31.28
CA SER A 77 -13.37 -1.95 -31.67
C SER A 77 -13.21 -1.13 -30.40
N ALA A 78 -12.26 -0.21 -30.35
CA ALA A 78 -11.85 0.55 -29.15
C ALA A 78 -12.97 1.30 -28.40
N LEU A 79 -14.18 1.32 -28.95
CA LEU A 79 -15.40 1.90 -28.37
C LEU A 79 -16.21 0.90 -27.53
N VAL A 80 -16.00 -0.41 -27.69
CA VAL A 80 -16.81 -1.47 -27.04
C VAL A 80 -16.38 -1.68 -25.61
N SER A 81 -15.12 -1.51 -25.28
CA SER A 81 -14.63 -1.66 -23.91
C SER A 81 -15.33 -0.73 -22.91
N ASP A 82 -15.70 0.47 -23.34
CA ASP A 82 -16.37 1.46 -22.50
C ASP A 82 -17.85 1.15 -22.28
N GLU A 83 -18.50 0.52 -23.24
CA GLU A 83 -19.92 0.16 -23.17
C GLU A 83 -20.14 -1.15 -22.39
N ILE A 84 -19.23 -2.11 -22.54
CA ILE A 84 -19.18 -3.33 -21.73
C ILE A 84 -18.92 -2.97 -20.26
N LEU A 85 -17.97 -2.10 -20.00
CA LEU A 85 -17.68 -1.60 -18.66
C LEU A 85 -18.92 -0.95 -18.03
N ARG A 86 -19.67 -0.18 -18.81
CA ARG A 86 -20.90 0.50 -18.38
C ARG A 86 -22.01 -0.49 -18.04
N ASN A 87 -22.19 -1.53 -18.84
CA ASN A 87 -23.21 -2.55 -18.65
C ASN A 87 -22.90 -3.50 -17.49
N VAL A 88 -21.63 -3.88 -17.32
CA VAL A 88 -21.15 -4.72 -16.20
C VAL A 88 -21.27 -3.98 -14.88
N LEU A 89 -20.95 -2.68 -14.85
CA LEU A 89 -21.11 -1.84 -13.65
C LEU A 89 -22.58 -1.62 -13.28
N SER A 90 -23.52 -1.77 -14.21
CA SER A 90 -24.95 -1.56 -13.96
C SER A 90 -25.71 -2.81 -13.52
N GLN A 91 -25.21 -4.03 -13.71
CA GLN A 91 -25.97 -5.28 -13.56
C GLN A 91 -25.53 -6.21 -12.44
N SER A 92 -24.48 -5.90 -11.65
CA SER A 92 -23.87 -6.91 -10.78
C SER A 92 -24.42 -6.95 -9.35
N SER A 93 -24.83 -8.13 -8.93
CA SER A 93 -25.12 -8.49 -7.53
C SER A 93 -23.92 -9.11 -6.77
N ASN A 94 -22.84 -9.48 -7.46
CA ASN A 94 -21.53 -9.78 -6.85
C ASN A 94 -20.41 -9.20 -7.73
N PRO A 95 -20.11 -7.93 -7.54
CA PRO A 95 -19.48 -7.09 -8.55
C PRO A 95 -17.98 -7.30 -8.74
N PHE A 96 -17.29 -7.92 -7.79
CA PHE A 96 -15.84 -7.75 -7.68
C PHE A 96 -15.05 -8.62 -8.66
N MET A 97 -15.41 -9.87 -8.85
CA MET A 97 -14.57 -10.81 -9.61
C MET A 97 -14.79 -10.79 -11.13
N HIS A 98 -16.03 -10.68 -11.59
CA HIS A 98 -16.31 -10.62 -13.04
C HIS A 98 -15.80 -9.33 -13.67
N GLN A 99 -15.89 -8.20 -12.93
CA GLN A 99 -15.36 -6.91 -13.36
C GLN A 99 -13.83 -6.87 -13.44
N LEU A 100 -13.15 -7.62 -12.59
CA LEU A 100 -11.70 -7.64 -12.49
C LEU A 100 -11.01 -8.11 -13.78
N VAL A 101 -11.53 -9.12 -14.43
CA VAL A 101 -10.90 -9.73 -15.62
C VAL A 101 -11.32 -9.04 -16.92
N GLU A 102 -12.55 -8.55 -16.99
CA GLU A 102 -13.14 -8.02 -18.21
C GLU A 102 -12.71 -6.59 -18.56
N THR A 103 -12.24 -5.82 -17.58
CA THR A 103 -11.97 -4.39 -17.75
C THR A 103 -10.50 -3.98 -17.69
N LEU A 104 -9.58 -4.92 -17.90
CA LEU A 104 -8.15 -4.61 -17.94
C LEU A 104 -7.83 -3.74 -19.16
N GLN A 105 -7.70 -2.45 -18.92
CA GLN A 105 -7.23 -1.52 -19.95
C GLN A 105 -5.75 -1.74 -20.26
N ARG A 106 -5.34 -1.35 -21.46
CA ARG A 106 -3.94 -1.48 -21.95
C ARG A 106 -2.93 -0.94 -20.93
N ASN A 107 -3.18 0.23 -20.34
CA ASN A 107 -2.29 0.81 -19.30
C ASN A 107 -2.21 -0.06 -18.05
N GLN A 108 -3.34 -0.61 -17.60
CA GLN A 108 -3.37 -1.51 -16.44
C GLN A 108 -2.59 -2.80 -16.74
N ASN A 109 -2.76 -3.37 -17.94
CA ASN A 109 -2.05 -4.57 -18.35
C ASN A 109 -0.52 -4.36 -18.43
N GLN A 110 -0.08 -3.20 -18.92
CA GLN A 110 1.34 -2.84 -18.91
C GLN A 110 1.92 -2.81 -17.48
N ILE A 111 1.18 -2.23 -16.52
CA ILE A 111 1.57 -2.21 -15.11
C ILE A 111 1.64 -3.63 -14.54
N ILE A 112 0.60 -4.45 -14.79
CA ILE A 112 0.51 -5.82 -14.30
C ILE A 112 1.69 -6.67 -14.78
N ARG A 113 2.05 -6.54 -16.06
CA ARG A 113 3.08 -7.37 -16.70
C ARG A 113 4.50 -6.80 -16.58
N SER A 114 4.66 -5.56 -16.11
CA SER A 114 5.99 -4.98 -15.91
C SER A 114 6.72 -5.70 -14.77
N ILE A 115 7.51 -6.72 -15.08
CA ILE A 115 8.37 -7.39 -14.11
C ILE A 115 9.72 -6.67 -14.11
N SER A 116 10.03 -6.00 -13.02
CA SER A 116 11.35 -5.45 -12.75
C SER A 116 11.80 -5.84 -11.34
N ASN A 117 13.11 -5.97 -11.16
CA ASN A 117 13.70 -6.14 -9.82
C ASN A 117 13.83 -4.78 -9.08
N ARG A 118 13.19 -3.73 -9.59
CA ARG A 118 13.16 -2.40 -8.99
C ARG A 118 11.83 -2.16 -8.32
N ASP A 119 11.83 -1.23 -7.40
CA ASP A 119 10.61 -0.75 -6.78
C ASP A 119 9.75 -0.02 -7.82
N LEU A 120 8.43 -0.21 -7.75
CA LEU A 120 7.45 0.42 -8.64
C LEU A 120 6.40 1.14 -7.82
N PHE A 121 6.10 2.39 -8.16
CA PHE A 121 4.98 3.13 -7.59
C PHE A 121 3.83 3.26 -8.59
N ILE A 122 2.68 2.67 -8.24
CA ILE A 122 1.42 2.76 -8.99
C ILE A 122 0.57 3.87 -8.37
N SER A 123 0.48 4.99 -9.06
CA SER A 123 -0.26 6.18 -8.64
C SER A 123 -1.55 6.35 -9.42
N GLY A 124 -2.58 6.92 -8.83
CA GLY A 124 -3.81 7.27 -9.53
C GLY A 124 -4.91 7.75 -8.58
N PRO A 125 -5.97 8.40 -9.09
CA PRO A 125 -7.05 8.91 -8.25
C PRO A 125 -7.85 7.79 -7.57
N ALA A 126 -8.69 8.17 -6.60
CA ALA A 126 -9.66 7.26 -6.00
C ALA A 126 -10.50 6.56 -7.08
N GLY A 127 -10.66 5.24 -6.94
CA GLY A 127 -11.48 4.47 -7.88
C GLY A 127 -10.86 4.21 -9.26
N SER A 128 -9.55 4.45 -9.45
CA SER A 128 -8.83 4.09 -10.69
C SER A 128 -8.47 2.60 -10.79
N GLY A 129 -8.80 1.81 -9.77
CA GLY A 129 -8.51 0.38 -9.76
C GLY A 129 -7.09 0.02 -9.31
N LYS A 130 -6.38 0.92 -8.61
CA LYS A 130 -5.00 0.70 -8.12
C LYS A 130 -4.82 -0.63 -7.39
N THR A 131 -5.60 -0.87 -6.35
CA THR A 131 -5.55 -2.11 -5.55
C THR A 131 -5.85 -3.34 -6.40
N VAL A 132 -6.80 -3.24 -7.32
CA VAL A 132 -7.17 -4.29 -8.28
C VAL A 132 -6.00 -4.63 -9.19
N VAL A 133 -5.35 -3.63 -9.75
CA VAL A 133 -4.14 -3.78 -10.60
C VAL A 133 -3.01 -4.42 -9.79
N ALA A 134 -2.83 -4.02 -8.53
CA ALA A 134 -1.84 -4.65 -7.64
C ALA A 134 -2.12 -6.14 -7.40
N MET A 135 -3.37 -6.52 -7.17
CA MET A 135 -3.77 -7.93 -7.01
C MET A 135 -3.53 -8.75 -8.28
N HIS A 136 -3.87 -8.21 -9.45
CA HIS A 136 -3.57 -8.86 -10.74
C HIS A 136 -2.06 -8.98 -10.98
N ARG A 137 -1.30 -7.94 -10.61
CA ARG A 137 0.16 -7.98 -10.68
C ARG A 137 0.74 -9.10 -9.82
N ILE A 138 0.25 -9.27 -8.60
CA ILE A 138 0.61 -10.40 -7.73
C ILE A 138 0.33 -11.72 -8.44
N ALA A 139 -0.89 -11.90 -8.97
CA ALA A 139 -1.28 -13.11 -9.69
C ALA A 139 -0.36 -13.39 -10.89
N TYR A 140 -0.01 -12.36 -11.65
CA TYR A 140 0.91 -12.46 -12.76
C TYR A 140 2.33 -12.81 -12.33
N MET A 141 2.83 -12.20 -11.25
CA MET A 141 4.17 -12.48 -10.71
C MET A 141 4.30 -13.91 -10.19
N LEU A 142 3.30 -14.41 -9.44
CA LEU A 142 3.27 -15.80 -8.99
C LEU A 142 3.26 -16.76 -10.18
N TYR A 143 2.39 -16.52 -11.16
CA TYR A 143 2.33 -17.34 -12.39
C TYR A 143 3.66 -17.34 -13.15
N SER A 144 4.30 -16.19 -13.31
CA SER A 144 5.56 -16.04 -14.06
C SER A 144 6.74 -16.68 -13.33
N ASN A 145 6.69 -16.74 -12.00
CA ASN A 145 7.76 -17.32 -11.18
C ASN A 145 7.44 -18.73 -10.66
N ARG A 146 6.37 -19.39 -11.15
CA ARG A 146 5.93 -20.72 -10.69
C ARG A 146 6.99 -21.83 -10.81
N SER A 147 8.04 -21.63 -11.61
CA SER A 147 9.17 -22.55 -11.72
C SER A 147 10.24 -22.31 -10.64
N LYS A 148 10.20 -21.20 -9.95
CA LYS A 148 11.13 -20.88 -8.85
C LYS A 148 10.59 -21.50 -7.56
N LYS A 149 11.43 -22.23 -6.84
CA LYS A 149 11.13 -22.65 -5.47
C LYS A 149 11.18 -21.41 -4.58
N ASN A 150 10.16 -21.22 -3.74
CA ASN A 150 10.08 -20.15 -2.72
C ASN A 150 10.04 -18.74 -3.32
N PHE A 151 9.02 -18.45 -4.12
CA PHE A 151 8.72 -17.09 -4.53
C PHE A 151 7.51 -16.59 -3.74
N ASP A 152 7.76 -16.09 -2.54
CA ASP A 152 6.71 -15.62 -1.62
C ASP A 152 6.49 -14.12 -1.76
N ILE A 153 5.22 -13.72 -1.72
CA ILE A 153 4.80 -12.32 -1.78
C ILE A 153 4.11 -11.95 -0.47
N LEU A 154 4.53 -10.81 0.09
CA LEU A 154 3.88 -10.19 1.23
C LEU A 154 3.00 -9.04 0.74
N PHE A 155 1.72 -9.04 1.14
CA PHE A 155 0.81 -7.92 0.90
C PHE A 155 0.57 -7.16 2.20
N ILE A 156 0.97 -5.90 2.24
CA ILE A 156 0.73 -4.99 3.35
C ILE A 156 -0.54 -4.19 3.05
N ALA A 157 -1.58 -4.49 3.79
CA ALA A 157 -2.91 -3.90 3.65
C ALA A 157 -3.06 -2.63 4.52
N PRO A 158 -3.95 -1.71 4.13
CA PRO A 158 -4.18 -0.48 4.89
C PRO A 158 -4.79 -0.75 6.29
N HIS A 159 -5.66 -1.76 6.42
CA HIS A 159 -6.35 -2.09 7.67
C HIS A 159 -6.85 -3.55 7.70
N ASP A 160 -7.15 -4.06 8.92
CA ASP A 160 -7.53 -5.47 9.15
C ASP A 160 -8.83 -5.89 8.45
N SER A 161 -9.80 -5.00 8.29
CA SER A 161 -11.04 -5.30 7.56
C SER A 161 -10.76 -5.58 6.08
N PHE A 162 -9.78 -4.89 5.48
CA PHE A 162 -9.34 -5.19 4.13
C PHE A 162 -8.68 -6.57 4.06
N VAL A 163 -7.80 -6.91 5.00
CA VAL A 163 -7.18 -8.24 5.08
C VAL A 163 -8.26 -9.34 5.12
N LYS A 164 -9.30 -9.16 5.94
CA LYS A 164 -10.40 -10.12 6.05
C LYS A 164 -11.17 -10.29 4.73
N SER A 165 -11.45 -9.20 4.03
CA SER A 165 -12.18 -9.21 2.75
C SER A 165 -11.34 -9.82 1.62
N ALA A 166 -10.07 -9.47 1.54
CA ALA A 166 -9.18 -9.89 0.47
C ALA A 166 -8.70 -11.35 0.59
N LYS A 167 -8.76 -11.94 1.79
CA LYS A 167 -8.38 -13.35 2.01
C LYS A 167 -9.09 -14.34 1.11
N ASN A 168 -10.32 -14.05 0.67
CA ASN A 168 -11.09 -14.93 -0.22
C ASN A 168 -10.88 -14.59 -1.69
N ILE A 169 -10.56 -13.33 -2.01
CA ILE A 169 -10.44 -12.83 -3.39
C ILE A 169 -9.11 -13.23 -4.01
N ILE A 170 -8.02 -13.10 -3.25
CA ILE A 170 -6.67 -13.36 -3.77
C ILE A 170 -6.49 -14.82 -4.20
N PRO A 171 -6.87 -15.85 -3.43
CA PRO A 171 -6.76 -17.23 -3.87
C PRO A 171 -7.54 -17.54 -5.14
N GLU A 172 -8.71 -16.92 -5.35
CA GLU A 172 -9.46 -17.07 -6.60
C GLU A 172 -8.72 -16.53 -7.81
N LEU A 173 -7.99 -15.41 -7.64
CA LEU A 173 -7.19 -14.78 -8.69
C LEU A 173 -5.87 -15.49 -8.96
N THR A 174 -5.20 -15.93 -7.90
CA THR A 174 -3.82 -16.43 -7.98
C THR A 174 -3.75 -17.95 -8.07
N GLY A 175 -4.73 -18.65 -7.52
CA GLY A 175 -4.69 -20.08 -7.25
C GLY A 175 -3.88 -20.43 -6.00
N GLU A 176 -3.31 -19.44 -5.30
CA GLU A 176 -2.42 -19.60 -4.15
C GLU A 176 -2.82 -18.64 -3.03
N GLN A 177 -2.48 -19.00 -1.79
CA GLN A 177 -2.60 -18.10 -0.66
C GLN A 177 -1.32 -17.27 -0.52
N ILE A 178 -1.46 -15.98 -0.26
CA ILE A 178 -0.34 -15.08 0.05
C ILE A 178 -0.47 -14.56 1.48
N GLU A 179 0.67 -14.21 2.06
CA GLU A 179 0.67 -13.57 3.37
C GLU A 179 0.15 -12.14 3.26
N MET A 180 -0.86 -11.82 4.09
CA MET A 180 -1.48 -10.50 4.16
C MET A 180 -1.49 -10.01 5.58
N VAL A 181 -0.91 -8.83 5.79
CA VAL A 181 -0.74 -8.21 7.12
C VAL A 181 -1.00 -6.71 7.04
N THR A 182 -1.21 -6.09 8.19
CA THR A 182 -1.14 -4.63 8.32
C THR A 182 0.24 -4.21 8.83
N ILE A 183 0.64 -2.96 8.59
CA ILE A 183 1.92 -2.44 9.11
C ILE A 183 1.99 -2.62 10.62
N ASP A 184 0.94 -2.26 11.33
CA ASP A 184 0.89 -2.35 12.79
C ASP A 184 1.08 -3.79 13.27
N SER A 185 0.51 -4.77 12.58
CA SER A 185 0.67 -6.19 12.92
C SER A 185 2.10 -6.71 12.70
N ILE A 186 2.84 -6.18 11.72
CA ILE A 186 4.26 -6.52 11.50
C ILE A 186 5.09 -6.17 12.72
N PHE A 187 4.81 -5.02 13.35
CA PHE A 187 5.53 -4.54 14.54
C PHE A 187 4.88 -4.98 15.87
N GLY A 188 3.88 -5.86 15.81
CA GLY A 188 3.23 -6.41 16.99
C GLY A 188 2.26 -5.47 17.69
N LEU A 189 1.89 -4.35 17.08
CA LEU A 189 0.80 -3.51 17.55
C LEU A 189 -0.53 -4.23 17.34
N LYS A 190 -1.23 -4.50 18.42
CA LYS A 190 -2.55 -5.17 18.42
C LYS A 190 -3.53 -4.32 19.22
N ALA A 191 -4.81 -4.53 18.97
CA ALA A 191 -5.86 -3.97 19.81
C ALA A 191 -5.61 -4.32 21.29
N GLY A 192 -5.64 -3.32 22.18
CA GLY A 192 -5.37 -3.46 23.61
C GLY A 192 -3.91 -3.26 24.03
N THR A 193 -3.00 -2.86 23.13
CA THR A 193 -1.67 -2.37 23.52
C THR A 193 -1.79 -0.99 24.18
N GLU A 194 -0.81 -0.65 25.07
CA GLU A 194 -0.73 0.68 25.71
C GLU A 194 -0.19 1.76 24.74
N VAL A 195 -0.48 1.65 23.47
CA VAL A 195 -0.10 2.57 22.40
C VAL A 195 -1.37 3.10 21.73
N GLU A 196 -1.38 4.39 21.43
CA GLU A 196 -2.41 5.08 20.66
C GLU A 196 -2.71 4.29 19.37
N SER A 197 -3.98 4.15 19.02
CA SER A 197 -4.32 3.51 17.75
C SER A 197 -3.97 4.42 16.57
N ARG A 198 -3.84 3.85 15.37
CA ARG A 198 -3.60 4.62 14.16
C ARG A 198 -4.72 5.63 13.88
N LEU A 199 -5.97 5.27 14.19
CA LEU A 199 -7.11 6.17 14.03
C LEU A 199 -7.05 7.34 15.00
N ASP A 200 -6.74 7.08 16.28
CA ASP A 200 -6.57 8.13 17.30
C ASP A 200 -5.39 9.07 16.94
N TYR A 201 -4.32 8.52 16.35
CA TYR A 201 -3.20 9.32 15.83
C TYR A 201 -3.63 10.27 14.72
N TYR A 202 -4.46 9.80 13.77
CA TYR A 202 -5.01 10.67 12.73
C TYR A 202 -5.96 11.71 13.31
N GLU A 203 -6.84 11.33 14.24
CA GLU A 203 -7.74 12.25 14.92
C GLU A 203 -6.94 13.33 15.68
N ARG A 204 -5.89 12.94 16.40
CA ARG A 204 -4.97 13.87 17.06
C ARG A 204 -4.35 14.87 16.08
N TYR A 205 -3.92 14.41 14.91
CA TYR A 205 -3.36 15.28 13.87
C TYR A 205 -4.41 16.25 13.30
N ILE A 206 -5.61 15.78 13.03
CA ILE A 206 -6.70 16.60 12.47
C ILE A 206 -7.09 17.71 13.44
N LEU A 207 -7.20 17.39 14.72
CA LEU A 207 -7.62 18.31 15.79
C LEU A 207 -6.49 19.22 16.29
N ALA A 208 -5.24 18.92 15.97
CA ALA A 208 -4.08 19.67 16.42
C ALA A 208 -4.07 21.09 15.83
N ASP A 209 -3.52 22.03 16.58
CA ASP A 209 -3.17 23.35 16.07
C ASP A 209 -1.94 23.28 15.13
N ASP A 210 -1.58 24.40 14.53
CA ASP A 210 -0.47 24.44 13.55
C ASP A 210 0.88 24.12 14.16
N GLU A 211 1.12 24.43 15.44
CA GLU A 211 2.36 24.14 16.15
C GLU A 211 2.47 22.64 16.41
N GLU A 212 1.41 22.02 16.91
CA GLU A 212 1.38 20.57 17.15
C GLU A 212 1.43 19.77 15.84
N LYS A 213 0.74 20.20 14.78
CA LYS A 213 0.87 19.62 13.44
C LYS A 213 2.30 19.63 12.95
N ASN A 214 2.99 20.77 13.06
CA ASN A 214 4.39 20.88 12.70
C ASN A 214 5.28 19.94 13.53
N ASN A 215 5.02 19.81 14.83
CA ASN A 215 5.75 18.89 15.70
C ASN A 215 5.57 17.44 15.26
N ILE A 216 4.33 17.01 14.99
CA ILE A 216 4.03 15.65 14.49
C ILE A 216 4.77 15.37 13.17
N GLN A 217 4.75 16.33 12.23
CA GLN A 217 5.44 16.20 10.95
C GLN A 217 6.95 16.13 11.12
N CYS A 218 7.52 17.00 11.95
CA CYS A 218 8.95 17.01 12.24
C CYS A 218 9.44 15.70 12.84
N ARG A 219 8.64 15.05 13.68
CA ARG A 219 8.98 13.77 14.30
C ARG A 219 9.16 12.64 13.28
N SER A 220 8.39 12.65 12.19
CA SER A 220 8.46 11.67 11.10
C SER A 220 9.43 12.08 9.97
N SER A 221 10.12 13.22 10.10
CA SER A 221 10.99 13.74 9.05
C SER A 221 12.36 13.03 8.98
N SER A 222 12.95 13.02 7.79
CA SER A 222 14.31 12.51 7.57
C SER A 222 15.35 13.21 8.46
N SER A 223 15.16 14.52 8.73
CA SER A 223 16.02 15.31 9.63
C SER A 223 16.01 14.76 11.07
N THR A 224 14.84 14.39 11.59
CA THR A 224 14.74 13.80 12.94
C THR A 224 15.41 12.43 13.00
N LEU A 225 15.22 11.60 11.97
CA LEU A 225 15.89 10.29 11.91
C LEU A 225 17.42 10.43 11.89
N HIS A 226 17.94 11.42 11.17
CA HIS A 226 19.37 11.75 11.19
C HIS A 226 19.84 12.16 12.60
N LYS A 227 19.10 13.03 13.30
CA LYS A 227 19.40 13.43 14.67
C LYS A 227 19.43 12.25 15.64
N ILE A 228 18.45 11.33 15.51
CA ILE A 228 18.39 10.12 16.33
C ILE A 228 19.61 9.24 16.11
N ARG A 229 19.96 8.97 14.84
CA ARG A 229 21.15 8.20 14.51
C ARG A 229 22.43 8.83 15.09
N LYS A 230 22.60 10.15 14.92
CA LYS A 230 23.74 10.90 15.44
C LYS A 230 23.84 10.77 16.96
N ALA A 231 22.72 10.96 17.68
CA ALA A 231 22.69 10.83 19.13
C ALA A 231 22.99 9.39 19.61
N LEU A 232 22.54 8.37 18.90
CA LEU A 232 22.89 6.98 19.19
C LEU A 232 24.38 6.72 19.01
N VAL A 233 25.01 7.24 17.95
CA VAL A 233 26.45 7.13 17.71
C VAL A 233 27.24 7.88 18.80
N GLU A 234 26.81 9.09 19.18
CA GLU A 234 27.46 9.89 20.25
C GLU A 234 27.37 9.15 21.60
N THR A 235 26.19 8.68 22.00
CA THR A 235 26.02 7.93 23.24
C THR A 235 26.84 6.64 23.27
N LEU A 236 26.88 5.92 22.15
CA LEU A 236 27.71 4.72 22.02
C LEU A 236 29.20 5.06 22.08
N THR A 237 29.62 6.16 21.49
CA THR A 237 31.01 6.68 21.54
C THR A 237 31.39 6.99 22.98
N GLU A 238 30.54 7.68 23.75
CA GLU A 238 30.75 7.95 25.16
C GLU A 238 30.93 6.65 25.96
N SER A 239 30.04 5.66 25.74
CA SER A 239 30.12 4.35 26.41
C SER A 239 31.43 3.61 26.11
N ILE A 240 31.89 3.66 24.86
CA ILE A 240 33.18 3.08 24.44
C ILE A 240 34.35 3.80 25.14
N MET A 241 34.31 5.14 25.21
CA MET A 241 35.37 5.93 25.82
C MET A 241 35.47 5.75 27.34
N LEU A 242 34.37 5.45 28.01
CA LEU A 242 34.30 5.15 29.44
C LEU A 242 34.89 3.76 29.81
N ASN A 243 34.99 2.85 28.83
CA ASN A 243 35.57 1.51 29.08
C ASN A 243 37.00 1.44 28.55
N PRO A 244 38.04 1.45 29.41
CA PRO A 244 39.44 1.52 28.98
C PRO A 244 39.88 0.35 28.10
N GLU A 245 39.36 -0.88 28.35
CA GLU A 245 39.70 -2.05 27.54
C GLU A 245 39.09 -1.96 26.12
N VAL A 246 37.82 -1.55 26.05
CA VAL A 246 37.11 -1.39 24.78
C VAL A 246 37.69 -0.23 23.97
N LYS A 247 37.96 0.88 24.66
CA LYS A 247 38.64 2.04 24.06
C LYS A 247 39.96 1.65 23.40
N LYS A 248 40.77 0.83 24.04
CA LYS A 248 42.06 0.37 23.50
C LYS A 248 41.89 -0.44 22.19
N LEU A 249 40.83 -1.22 22.10
CA LEU A 249 40.51 -2.05 20.92
C LEU A 249 39.93 -1.25 19.78
N LEU A 250 39.08 -0.25 20.07
CA LEU A 250 38.28 0.49 19.10
C LEU A 250 38.82 1.90 18.77
N ASN A 251 39.89 2.37 19.44
CA ASN A 251 40.43 3.72 19.22
C ASN A 251 41.32 3.78 17.97
N ILE A 252 40.75 3.43 16.81
CA ILE A 252 41.40 3.43 15.51
C ILE A 252 40.59 4.31 14.55
N PRO A 253 41.19 5.24 13.81
CA PRO A 253 40.48 6.15 12.90
C PRO A 253 39.56 5.43 11.88
N ALA A 254 39.99 4.26 11.39
CA ALA A 254 39.20 3.46 10.45
C ALA A 254 37.87 3.00 11.06
N PHE A 255 37.85 2.57 12.33
CA PHE A 255 36.62 2.19 13.02
C PHE A 255 35.65 3.37 13.16
N TRP A 256 36.14 4.52 13.58
CA TRP A 256 35.30 5.72 13.74
C TRP A 256 34.71 6.18 12.40
N ASN A 257 35.49 6.15 11.33
CA ASN A 257 34.99 6.46 9.99
C ASN A 257 33.84 5.56 9.57
N VAL A 258 33.88 4.27 9.92
CA VAL A 258 32.80 3.32 9.63
C VAL A 258 31.60 3.57 10.53
N LEU A 259 31.79 3.82 11.82
CA LEU A 259 30.71 4.07 12.79
C LEU A 259 29.91 5.33 12.46
N TYR A 260 30.59 6.40 12.05
CA TYR A 260 29.98 7.66 11.67
C TYR A 260 29.44 7.68 10.22
N ASN A 261 29.68 6.64 9.44
CA ASN A 261 29.14 6.55 8.08
C ASN A 261 27.63 6.29 8.11
N GLU A 262 26.85 7.25 7.61
CA GLU A 262 25.39 7.20 7.59
C GLU A 262 24.83 6.24 6.55
N ASN A 263 25.58 5.98 5.49
CA ASN A 263 25.16 5.11 4.38
C ASN A 263 25.43 3.60 4.64
N THR A 264 25.67 3.23 5.89
CA THR A 264 25.92 1.82 6.22
C THR A 264 24.62 0.99 6.16
N LYS A 265 24.78 -0.26 5.70
CA LYS A 265 23.69 -1.24 5.71
C LYS A 265 23.57 -1.98 7.05
N TYR A 266 24.58 -1.90 7.90
CA TYR A 266 24.69 -2.60 9.17
C TYR A 266 24.15 -1.76 10.32
N SER A 267 23.63 -2.42 11.37
CA SER A 267 23.34 -1.77 12.64
C SER A 267 24.63 -1.33 13.34
N LEU A 268 24.52 -0.43 14.32
CA LEU A 268 25.69 0.03 15.08
C LEU A 268 26.36 -1.13 15.83
N VAL A 269 25.57 -2.05 16.39
CA VAL A 269 26.08 -3.25 17.06
C VAL A 269 26.77 -4.20 16.08
N ASP A 270 26.18 -4.44 14.89
CA ASP A 270 26.80 -5.28 13.86
C ASP A 270 28.14 -4.71 13.38
N LEU A 271 28.24 -3.39 13.22
CA LEU A 271 29.50 -2.73 12.83
C LEU A 271 30.60 -3.00 13.86
N ILE A 272 30.29 -2.91 15.16
CA ILE A 272 31.24 -3.21 16.22
C ILE A 272 31.60 -4.70 16.21
N GLN A 273 30.61 -5.57 16.11
CA GLN A 273 30.80 -7.01 16.09
C GLN A 273 31.69 -7.45 14.92
N ASN A 274 31.40 -6.97 13.73
CA ASN A 274 32.19 -7.27 12.53
C ASN A 274 33.62 -6.79 12.69
N TYR A 275 33.81 -5.53 13.13
CA TYR A 275 35.14 -4.98 13.34
C TYR A 275 35.95 -5.77 14.38
N LEU A 276 35.36 -6.11 15.54
CA LEU A 276 36.03 -6.89 16.57
C LEU A 276 36.38 -8.31 16.07
N THR A 277 35.54 -8.88 15.24
CA THR A 277 35.78 -10.19 14.59
C THR A 277 36.96 -10.11 13.63
N ASP A 278 37.02 -9.05 12.80
CA ASP A 278 38.09 -8.84 11.81
C ASP A 278 39.46 -8.66 12.47
N ILE A 279 39.53 -8.06 13.66
CA ILE A 279 40.79 -7.95 14.45
C ILE A 279 41.08 -9.17 15.31
N GLY A 280 40.30 -10.27 15.17
CA GLY A 280 40.57 -11.55 15.82
C GLY A 280 40.13 -11.68 17.27
N VAL A 281 39.18 -10.85 17.74
CA VAL A 281 38.63 -10.97 19.10
C VAL A 281 37.68 -12.18 19.17
N GLN A 282 37.80 -13.00 20.20
CA GLN A 282 36.94 -14.17 20.38
C GLN A 282 35.47 -13.78 20.62
N THR A 283 34.53 -14.55 20.07
CA THR A 283 33.09 -14.29 20.09
C THR A 283 32.54 -14.07 21.51
N LYS A 284 32.99 -14.87 22.49
CA LYS A 284 32.60 -14.68 23.94
C LYS A 284 32.99 -13.30 24.47
N LYS A 285 34.20 -12.83 24.12
CA LYS A 285 34.67 -11.51 24.51
C LYS A 285 33.94 -10.39 23.79
N ILE A 286 33.60 -10.59 22.50
CA ILE A 286 32.78 -9.67 21.71
C ILE A 286 31.41 -9.46 22.38
N ASN A 287 30.71 -10.55 22.72
CA ASN A 287 29.40 -10.48 23.39
C ASN A 287 29.46 -9.74 24.75
N LEU A 288 30.53 -9.96 25.52
CA LEU A 288 30.75 -9.24 26.77
C LEU A 288 30.93 -7.74 26.52
N ILE A 289 31.81 -7.36 25.59
CA ILE A 289 32.06 -5.96 25.22
C ILE A 289 30.75 -5.30 24.76
N ILE A 290 30.00 -5.92 23.85
CA ILE A 290 28.72 -5.39 23.39
C ILE A 290 27.76 -5.19 24.55
N SER A 291 27.63 -6.19 25.46
CA SER A 291 26.74 -6.08 26.61
C SER A 291 27.12 -4.93 27.58
N GLU A 292 28.38 -4.58 27.64
CA GLU A 292 28.87 -3.46 28.48
C GLU A 292 28.61 -2.10 27.84
N ILE A 293 28.95 -1.93 26.59
CA ILE A 293 28.83 -0.62 25.91
C ILE A 293 27.41 -0.28 25.49
N THR A 294 26.48 -1.24 25.54
CA THR A 294 25.07 -1.05 25.18
C THR A 294 24.12 -0.93 26.36
N ARG A 295 24.66 -0.64 27.58
CA ARG A 295 23.88 -0.52 28.84
C ARG A 295 23.15 0.81 28.99
N PHE A 296 22.85 1.53 27.96
CA PHE A 296 22.07 2.76 28.02
C PHE A 296 20.63 2.54 27.53
N ASP A 297 19.72 3.40 27.99
CA ASP A 297 18.33 3.35 27.58
C ASP A 297 18.10 4.13 26.29
N LEU A 298 17.53 3.47 25.27
CA LEU A 298 17.20 4.10 23.99
C LEU A 298 16.13 5.19 24.15
N GLU A 299 15.18 5.02 25.08
CA GLU A 299 14.16 6.04 25.33
C GLU A 299 14.78 7.32 25.90
N GLU A 300 15.83 7.22 26.75
CA GLU A 300 16.57 8.39 27.24
C GLU A 300 17.28 9.15 26.11
N VAL A 301 17.85 8.41 25.14
CA VAL A 301 18.48 9.02 23.97
C VAL A 301 17.44 9.74 23.14
N LEU A 302 16.27 9.13 22.93
CA LEU A 302 15.18 9.76 22.16
C LEU A 302 14.63 11.01 22.84
N ARG A 303 14.48 11.02 24.18
CA ARG A 303 14.04 12.21 24.95
C ARG A 303 14.96 13.41 24.79
N LYS A 304 16.27 13.20 24.50
CA LYS A 304 17.22 14.30 24.28
C LYS A 304 17.07 14.97 22.92
N VAL A 305 16.57 14.26 21.90
CA VAL A 305 16.60 14.73 20.50
C VAL A 305 15.25 14.87 19.85
N VAL A 306 14.23 14.19 20.40
CA VAL A 306 12.85 14.26 19.89
C VAL A 306 11.99 15.07 20.85
N PRO A 307 11.45 16.21 20.44
CA PRO A 307 10.56 17.00 21.28
C PRO A 307 9.39 16.16 21.75
N ASP A 308 9.06 16.31 23.04
CA ASP A 308 7.90 15.67 23.68
C ASP A 308 7.87 14.13 23.63
N PHE A 309 8.99 13.47 23.35
CA PHE A 309 9.08 12.01 23.38
C PHE A 309 8.74 11.46 24.77
N GLY A 310 7.83 10.50 24.82
CA GLY A 310 7.33 9.87 26.04
C GLY A 310 6.14 10.60 26.67
N LYS A 311 5.63 11.69 26.08
CA LYS A 311 4.31 12.20 26.45
C LYS A 311 3.24 11.15 26.15
N LYS A 312 2.16 11.21 26.91
CA LYS A 312 1.00 10.33 26.69
C LYS A 312 -0.11 11.12 26.04
N CYS A 313 -0.92 10.44 25.22
CA CYS A 313 -2.16 11.02 24.68
C CYS A 313 -3.21 11.21 25.80
N ASN A 314 -4.32 11.85 25.49
CA ASN A 314 -5.40 12.13 26.44
C ASN A 314 -5.98 10.86 27.08
N SER A 315 -5.92 9.72 26.41
CA SER A 315 -6.33 8.41 26.93
C SER A 315 -5.26 7.72 27.81
N GLY A 316 -4.10 8.34 28.01
CA GLY A 316 -3.00 7.81 28.83
C GLY A 316 -2.09 6.80 28.14
N PHE A 317 -2.29 6.53 26.85
CA PHE A 317 -1.45 5.64 26.05
C PHE A 317 -0.18 6.34 25.54
N LYS A 318 0.85 5.55 25.18
CA LYS A 318 2.03 6.05 24.46
C LYS A 318 1.61 6.54 23.08
N LEU A 319 2.25 7.58 22.56
CA LEU A 319 1.97 8.10 21.24
C LEU A 319 2.35 7.08 20.16
N TYR A 320 1.56 6.99 19.10
CA TYR A 320 1.77 6.11 17.95
C TYR A 320 3.11 6.37 17.25
N ASP A 321 3.44 7.63 17.05
CA ASP A 321 4.71 8.04 16.44
C ASP A 321 5.92 7.78 17.37
N ASP A 322 5.79 7.88 18.71
CA ASP A 322 6.84 7.48 19.64
C ASP A 322 7.19 5.99 19.54
N PHE A 323 6.17 5.15 19.34
CA PHE A 323 6.41 3.73 19.12
C PHE A 323 7.31 3.48 17.92
N TYR A 324 7.01 4.08 16.77
CA TYR A 324 7.81 3.89 15.56
C TYR A 324 9.19 4.55 15.64
N LEU A 325 9.33 5.66 16.35
CA LEU A 325 10.64 6.27 16.64
C LEU A 325 11.52 5.34 17.46
N LEU A 326 10.94 4.66 18.44
CA LEU A 326 11.66 3.66 19.25
C LEU A 326 12.04 2.43 18.40
N GLU A 327 11.14 1.93 17.55
CA GLU A 327 11.45 0.83 16.63
C GLU A 327 12.55 1.21 15.63
N TYR A 328 12.54 2.46 15.15
CA TYR A 328 13.64 3.00 14.32
C TYR A 328 14.97 3.03 15.08
N ALA A 329 14.97 3.54 16.31
CA ALA A 329 16.17 3.57 17.15
C ALA A 329 16.72 2.16 17.42
N LYS A 330 15.85 1.19 17.72
CA LYS A 330 16.21 -0.24 17.85
C LYS A 330 16.82 -0.80 16.57
N CYS A 331 16.19 -0.49 15.42
CA CYS A 331 16.66 -0.92 14.10
C CYS A 331 18.07 -0.41 13.80
N ILE A 332 18.31 0.89 13.97
CA ILE A 332 19.64 1.49 13.77
C ILE A 332 20.66 0.92 14.74
N PHE A 333 20.27 0.72 15.99
CA PHE A 333 21.18 0.32 17.05
C PHE A 333 21.51 -1.17 17.00
N ARG A 334 20.51 -2.05 16.96
CA ARG A 334 20.65 -3.52 17.05
C ARG A 334 20.33 -4.27 15.76
N GLY A 335 19.82 -3.57 14.74
CA GLY A 335 19.25 -4.20 13.55
C GLY A 335 17.81 -4.69 13.76
N VAL A 336 17.21 -5.15 12.70
CA VAL A 336 15.89 -5.82 12.70
C VAL A 336 16.04 -7.21 12.13
N TYR A 337 15.13 -8.09 12.51
CA TYR A 337 15.03 -9.39 11.88
C TYR A 337 14.69 -9.22 10.40
N SER A 338 15.59 -9.69 9.53
CA SER A 338 15.35 -9.72 8.09
C SER A 338 14.69 -11.05 7.72
N ASN A 339 13.57 -10.98 7.00
CA ASN A 339 12.91 -12.17 6.45
C ASN A 339 13.30 -12.36 4.97
N PRO A 340 14.27 -13.21 4.67
CA PRO A 340 14.77 -13.44 3.31
C PRO A 340 13.83 -14.31 2.46
N SER A 341 12.78 -14.92 3.03
CA SER A 341 11.85 -15.76 2.29
C SER A 341 10.95 -14.92 1.38
N ILE A 342 10.66 -13.68 1.76
CA ILE A 342 9.82 -12.78 0.97
C ILE A 342 10.59 -12.27 -0.24
N SER A 343 10.09 -12.58 -1.42
CA SER A 343 10.68 -12.22 -2.72
C SER A 343 10.14 -10.91 -3.28
N HIS A 344 8.93 -10.51 -2.87
CA HIS A 344 8.31 -9.26 -3.28
C HIS A 344 7.35 -8.73 -2.20
N VAL A 345 7.31 -7.43 -2.02
CA VAL A 345 6.39 -6.77 -1.08
C VAL A 345 5.44 -5.85 -1.85
N VAL A 346 4.16 -5.95 -1.58
CA VAL A 346 3.15 -5.02 -2.09
C VAL A 346 2.62 -4.20 -0.92
N ILE A 347 2.62 -2.88 -1.04
CA ILE A 347 2.10 -1.96 -0.01
C ILE A 347 0.96 -1.17 -0.63
N ASP A 348 -0.25 -1.37 -0.13
CA ASP A 348 -1.42 -0.60 -0.56
C ASP A 348 -1.63 0.64 0.32
N GLU A 349 -2.24 1.68 -0.24
CA GLU A 349 -2.46 3.00 0.36
C GLU A 349 -1.15 3.59 0.94
N ILE A 350 -0.09 3.62 0.11
CA ILE A 350 1.26 4.08 0.52
C ILE A 350 1.25 5.51 1.06
N GLN A 351 0.28 6.35 0.69
CA GLN A 351 0.14 7.71 1.20
C GLN A 351 -0.12 7.76 2.70
N ASP A 352 -0.58 6.65 3.30
CA ASP A 352 -0.83 6.52 4.73
C ASP A 352 0.36 5.91 5.49
N VAL A 353 1.44 5.61 4.80
CA VAL A 353 2.66 5.02 5.36
C VAL A 353 3.69 6.13 5.63
N THR A 354 4.14 6.25 6.87
CA THR A 354 5.18 7.23 7.22
C THR A 354 6.55 6.82 6.68
N TYR A 355 7.46 7.77 6.53
CA TYR A 355 8.84 7.51 6.13
C TYR A 355 9.53 6.49 7.04
N ILE A 356 9.30 6.57 8.36
CA ILE A 356 9.86 5.63 9.34
C ILE A 356 9.37 4.21 9.09
N GLN A 357 8.06 4.04 8.89
CA GLN A 357 7.45 2.74 8.60
C GLN A 357 8.00 2.13 7.31
N TYR A 358 8.07 2.93 6.25
CA TYR A 358 8.66 2.50 4.98
C TYR A 358 10.14 2.11 5.14
N PHE A 359 10.92 2.89 5.86
CA PHE A 359 12.31 2.59 6.17
C PHE A 359 12.46 1.25 6.88
N LEU A 360 11.67 1.02 7.93
CA LEU A 360 11.68 -0.22 8.70
C LEU A 360 11.31 -1.44 7.83
N ILE A 361 10.25 -1.33 7.01
CA ILE A 361 9.85 -2.37 6.04
C ILE A 361 11.00 -2.68 5.07
N THR A 362 11.70 -1.65 4.59
CA THR A 362 12.83 -1.81 3.67
C THR A 362 14.01 -2.54 4.33
N LYS A 363 14.22 -2.33 5.63
CA LYS A 363 15.24 -3.05 6.40
C LYS A 363 14.85 -4.49 6.72
N MET A 364 13.55 -4.76 6.93
CA MET A 364 13.05 -6.11 7.20
C MET A 364 12.98 -6.97 5.94
N TYR A 365 12.63 -6.38 4.81
CA TYR A 365 12.41 -7.09 3.54
C TYR A 365 13.28 -6.50 2.44
N HIS A 366 14.38 -7.18 2.13
CA HIS A 366 15.31 -6.80 1.06
C HIS A 366 14.80 -7.15 -0.35
N ALA A 367 13.49 -7.26 -0.50
CA ALA A 367 12.79 -7.58 -1.73
C ALA A 367 12.41 -6.30 -2.51
N SER A 368 12.20 -6.43 -3.82
CA SER A 368 11.58 -5.37 -4.61
C SER A 368 10.15 -5.10 -4.16
N LYS A 369 9.68 -3.87 -4.33
CA LYS A 369 8.39 -3.44 -3.81
C LYS A 369 7.48 -2.91 -4.92
N THR A 370 6.19 -3.19 -4.79
CA THR A 370 5.13 -2.48 -5.51
C THR A 370 4.38 -1.61 -4.50
N LEU A 371 4.49 -0.31 -4.66
CA LEU A 371 3.80 0.68 -3.84
C LEU A 371 2.56 1.16 -4.58
N VAL A 372 1.45 1.25 -3.88
CA VAL A 372 0.16 1.59 -4.49
C VAL A 372 -0.49 2.71 -3.69
N GLY A 373 -0.93 3.78 -4.34
CA GLY A 373 -1.59 4.85 -3.62
C GLY A 373 -1.88 6.11 -4.42
N ASP A 374 -2.40 7.12 -3.71
CA ASP A 374 -2.70 8.44 -4.25
C ASP A 374 -2.16 9.52 -3.31
N THR A 375 -1.08 10.16 -3.71
CA THR A 375 -0.45 11.22 -2.90
C THR A 375 -1.34 12.45 -2.68
N ASN A 376 -2.43 12.60 -3.43
CA ASN A 376 -3.41 13.66 -3.24
C ASN A 376 -4.44 13.36 -2.14
N GLN A 377 -4.53 12.09 -1.69
CA GLN A 377 -5.42 11.66 -0.61
C GLN A 377 -4.70 11.52 0.75
N CYS A 378 -3.50 12.06 0.86
CA CYS A 378 -2.71 12.01 2.07
C CYS A 378 -3.37 12.83 3.19
N VAL A 379 -3.75 12.20 4.30
CA VAL A 379 -4.24 12.87 5.51
C VAL A 379 -3.08 13.49 6.28
N MET A 380 -1.97 12.79 6.35
CA MET A 380 -0.74 13.27 6.97
C MET A 380 0.23 13.68 5.87
N PRO A 381 0.89 14.84 5.96
CA PRO A 381 1.89 15.20 4.97
C PRO A 381 3.03 14.21 5.04
N ILE A 382 3.19 13.45 3.96
CA ILE A 382 4.36 12.61 3.74
C ILE A 382 5.47 13.53 3.27
N ASP A 383 6.70 13.28 3.74
CA ASP A 383 7.90 13.81 3.12
C ASP A 383 7.98 13.23 1.68
N LYS A 384 7.28 13.91 0.76
CA LYS A 384 7.15 13.48 -0.65
C LYS A 384 8.51 13.40 -1.34
N ASP A 385 9.49 14.16 -0.85
CA ASP A 385 10.85 14.21 -1.36
C ASP A 385 11.72 13.08 -0.79
N GLY A 386 11.25 12.35 0.22
CA GLY A 386 12.04 11.34 0.93
C GLY A 386 12.21 10.04 0.17
N PHE A 387 11.15 9.31 -0.12
CA PHE A 387 11.27 7.94 -0.64
C PHE A 387 10.57 7.64 -1.97
N LEU A 388 9.52 8.39 -2.33
CA LEU A 388 8.76 8.13 -3.56
C LEU A 388 9.40 8.73 -4.81
N CYS A 389 10.21 9.79 -4.69
CA CYS A 389 10.79 10.50 -5.84
C CYS A 389 11.85 9.70 -6.63
N HIS A 390 12.41 8.66 -6.01
CA HIS A 390 13.45 7.81 -6.64
C HIS A 390 12.91 6.47 -7.15
N ILE A 391 11.59 6.27 -7.11
CA ILE A 391 10.93 5.02 -7.50
C ILE A 391 10.31 5.20 -8.89
N ASP A 392 10.45 4.20 -9.75
CA ASP A 392 9.80 4.19 -11.05
C ASP A 392 8.28 4.32 -10.88
N LYS A 393 7.66 5.34 -11.51
CA LYS A 393 6.24 5.65 -11.35
C LYS A 393 5.45 5.29 -12.60
N MET A 394 4.35 4.57 -12.39
CA MET A 394 3.31 4.35 -13.41
C MET A 394 1.97 4.90 -12.91
N THR A 395 1.20 5.53 -13.79
CA THR A 395 -0.03 6.22 -13.42
C THR A 395 -1.27 5.56 -14.03
N LEU A 396 -2.34 5.53 -13.24
CA LEU A 396 -3.69 5.18 -13.65
C LEU A 396 -4.53 6.46 -13.65
N ASP A 397 -4.75 7.04 -14.82
CA ASP A 397 -5.29 8.40 -14.92
C ASP A 397 -6.83 8.47 -14.83
N ILE A 398 -7.53 7.32 -14.93
CA ILE A 398 -8.98 7.29 -15.04
C ILE A 398 -9.63 6.75 -13.78
N SER A 399 -10.56 7.51 -13.19
CA SER A 399 -11.43 7.03 -12.11
C SER A 399 -12.70 6.39 -12.69
N TYR A 400 -12.99 5.16 -12.24
CA TYR A 400 -14.17 4.39 -12.62
C TYR A 400 -15.27 4.40 -11.56
N ARG A 401 -14.93 4.76 -10.33
CA ARG A 401 -15.85 4.74 -9.17
C ARG A 401 -16.73 5.98 -9.13
N SER A 402 -16.13 7.13 -9.30
CA SER A 402 -16.79 8.42 -9.11
C SER A 402 -17.46 8.92 -10.38
N THR A 403 -18.50 9.75 -10.23
CA THR A 403 -19.14 10.45 -11.35
C THR A 403 -18.30 11.67 -11.75
N GLN A 404 -18.56 12.19 -12.95
CA GLN A 404 -17.88 13.39 -13.46
C GLN A 404 -18.08 14.58 -12.52
N GLU A 405 -19.28 14.73 -11.97
CA GLU A 405 -19.65 15.83 -11.06
C GLU A 405 -18.87 15.76 -9.76
N ILE A 406 -18.73 14.57 -9.16
CA ILE A 406 -17.92 14.35 -7.95
C ILE A 406 -16.44 14.65 -8.24
N MET A 407 -15.91 14.18 -9.37
CA MET A 407 -14.51 14.41 -9.68
C MET A 407 -14.19 15.84 -10.06
N ARG A 408 -15.13 16.58 -10.66
CA ARG A 408 -14.99 18.04 -10.88
C ARG A 408 -14.85 18.78 -9.55
N LEU A 409 -15.67 18.43 -8.56
CA LEU A 409 -15.54 19.00 -7.22
C LEU A 409 -14.21 18.60 -6.58
N ALA A 410 -13.82 17.33 -6.64
CA ALA A 410 -12.55 16.86 -6.09
C ALA A 410 -11.33 17.55 -6.74
N ASN A 411 -11.34 17.71 -8.06
CA ASN A 411 -10.26 18.39 -8.80
C ASN A 411 -10.11 19.87 -8.42
N TYR A 412 -11.18 20.51 -7.91
CA TYR A 412 -11.11 21.88 -7.41
C TYR A 412 -10.20 22.03 -6.17
N PHE A 413 -10.06 20.98 -5.38
CA PHE A 413 -9.22 20.96 -4.17
C PHE A 413 -7.79 20.44 -4.42
N ILE A 414 -7.45 20.07 -5.65
CA ILE A 414 -6.16 19.48 -5.99
C ILE A 414 -5.41 20.42 -6.95
N ASP A 415 -4.19 20.83 -6.58
CA ASP A 415 -3.28 21.61 -7.43
C ASP A 415 -2.64 20.80 -8.58
N ALA A 416 -3.24 19.72 -9.01
CA ALA A 416 -2.70 18.80 -10.00
C ALA A 416 -3.47 18.88 -11.32
N LYS A 417 -2.88 18.32 -12.39
CA LYS A 417 -3.59 18.11 -13.66
C LYS A 417 -4.91 17.39 -13.41
N GLU A 418 -5.98 17.86 -14.03
CA GLU A 418 -7.30 17.26 -13.95
C GLU A 418 -7.24 15.74 -14.14
N ASN A 419 -7.69 15.00 -13.12
CA ASN A 419 -7.87 13.57 -13.25
C ASN A 419 -8.97 13.28 -14.26
N LYS A 420 -8.69 12.39 -15.21
CA LYS A 420 -9.69 11.96 -16.18
C LYS A 420 -10.75 11.11 -15.48
N VAL A 421 -11.98 11.27 -15.89
CA VAL A 421 -13.11 10.52 -15.36
C VAL A 421 -13.72 9.69 -16.47
N PHE A 422 -14.06 8.46 -16.15
CA PHE A 422 -14.89 7.66 -17.01
C PHE A 422 -16.26 8.37 -17.19
N MET A 423 -16.86 8.30 -18.39
CA MET A 423 -18.12 9.01 -18.74
C MET A 423 -19.33 8.50 -17.94
N ARG A 424 -19.29 8.65 -16.62
CA ARG A 424 -20.39 8.34 -15.72
C ARG A 424 -20.93 9.66 -15.16
N ASN A 425 -22.17 10.00 -15.51
CA ASN A 425 -22.85 11.16 -14.98
C ASN A 425 -23.61 10.81 -13.68
N GLY A 426 -23.74 11.75 -12.79
CA GLY A 426 -24.46 11.61 -11.54
C GLY A 426 -25.06 12.94 -11.07
N ALA A 427 -25.59 12.95 -9.84
CA ALA A 427 -26.04 14.18 -9.23
C ALA A 427 -24.85 15.09 -8.89
N PHE A 428 -25.04 16.40 -8.99
CA PHE A 428 -24.06 17.36 -8.51
C PHE A 428 -23.89 17.24 -7.00
N PRO A 429 -22.66 17.22 -6.49
CA PRO A 429 -22.41 17.31 -5.06
C PRO A 429 -23.02 18.61 -4.50
N LEU A 430 -23.67 18.51 -3.36
CA LEU A 430 -24.26 19.65 -2.66
C LEU A 430 -23.30 20.10 -1.56
N LEU A 431 -22.90 21.37 -1.59
CA LEU A 431 -22.15 22.00 -0.53
C LEU A 431 -23.11 22.91 0.25
N MET A 432 -23.25 22.67 1.53
CA MET A 432 -24.13 23.43 2.41
C MET A 432 -23.40 23.92 3.66
N THR A 433 -23.76 25.11 4.12
CA THR A 433 -23.46 25.59 5.46
C THR A 433 -24.73 25.52 6.29
N TYR A 434 -24.62 25.23 7.57
CA TYR A 434 -25.75 25.26 8.51
C TYR A 434 -25.38 26.10 9.71
N ASP A 435 -26.36 26.90 10.17
CA ASP A 435 -26.19 27.76 11.32
C ASP A 435 -26.70 27.12 12.62
N ASP A 436 -27.51 26.06 12.50
CA ASP A 436 -28.16 25.34 13.58
C ASP A 436 -28.10 23.84 13.33
N GLU A 437 -27.75 23.09 14.35
CA GLU A 437 -27.66 21.64 14.34
C GLU A 437 -28.97 20.94 13.97
N LYS A 438 -30.11 21.56 14.39
CA LYS A 438 -31.44 21.08 14.02
C LYS A 438 -31.65 21.09 12.50
N MET A 439 -31.14 22.12 11.84
CA MET A 439 -31.22 22.25 10.39
C MET A 439 -30.41 21.11 9.70
N LEU A 440 -29.25 20.74 10.25
CA LEU A 440 -28.47 19.59 9.77
C LEU A 440 -29.25 18.28 9.93
N LEU A 441 -29.82 18.04 11.12
CA LEU A 441 -30.60 16.81 11.39
C LEU A 441 -31.81 16.71 10.47
N ASP A 442 -32.59 17.80 10.32
CA ASP A 442 -33.74 17.85 9.43
C ASP A 442 -33.34 17.60 7.97
N PHE A 443 -32.21 18.14 7.52
CA PHE A 443 -31.67 17.88 6.18
C PHE A 443 -31.31 16.42 6.01
N ILE A 444 -30.62 15.78 6.97
CA ILE A 444 -30.27 14.35 6.94
C ILE A 444 -31.54 13.53 6.81
N TYR A 445 -32.55 13.77 7.65
CA TYR A 445 -33.82 13.03 7.62
C TYR A 445 -34.59 13.20 6.30
N CYS A 446 -34.62 14.42 5.76
CA CYS A 446 -35.27 14.67 4.48
C CYS A 446 -34.54 14.09 3.27
N SER A 447 -33.21 13.91 3.39
CA SER A 447 -32.38 13.39 2.29
C SER A 447 -32.35 11.88 2.22
N VAL A 448 -32.66 11.16 3.30
CA VAL A 448 -32.67 9.71 3.35
C VAL A 448 -34.06 9.19 2.96
N ASP A 449 -34.17 8.70 1.74
CA ASP A 449 -35.36 7.97 1.28
C ASP A 449 -35.34 6.54 1.85
N ASN A 450 -36.49 6.02 2.28
CA ASN A 450 -36.65 4.68 2.86
C ASN A 450 -36.10 3.52 1.98
N SER A 451 -35.87 3.79 0.70
CA SER A 451 -35.30 2.84 -0.26
C SER A 451 -33.78 2.92 -0.42
N LYS A 452 -33.11 3.90 0.17
CA LYS A 452 -31.67 4.18 -0.01
C LYS A 452 -30.92 4.11 1.31
N ARG A 453 -29.70 3.58 1.23
CA ARG A 453 -28.74 3.63 2.35
C ARG A 453 -27.94 4.93 2.27
N ALA A 454 -27.82 5.64 3.37
CA ALA A 454 -26.95 6.80 3.53
C ALA A 454 -25.81 6.45 4.48
N ILE A 455 -24.64 7.01 4.22
CA ILE A 455 -23.49 6.95 5.11
C ILE A 455 -23.14 8.40 5.47
N ILE A 456 -23.00 8.66 6.76
CA ILE A 456 -22.59 9.94 7.29
C ILE A 456 -21.13 9.80 7.73
N LEU A 457 -20.28 10.66 7.24
CA LEU A 457 -18.87 10.73 7.61
C LEU A 457 -18.64 11.98 8.45
N THR A 458 -17.97 11.82 9.58
CA THR A 458 -17.59 12.91 10.49
C THR A 458 -16.07 13.03 10.52
N ALA A 459 -15.55 14.16 11.00
CA ALA A 459 -14.11 14.36 11.13
C ALA A 459 -13.51 13.56 12.29
N THR A 460 -14.29 13.26 13.32
CA THR A 460 -13.83 12.57 14.53
C THR A 460 -14.82 11.52 15.01
N ASN A 461 -14.32 10.52 15.74
CA ASN A 461 -15.17 9.51 16.38
C ASN A 461 -16.12 10.14 17.42
N LYS A 462 -15.67 11.20 18.08
CA LYS A 462 -16.51 11.93 19.05
C LYS A 462 -17.71 12.58 18.39
N GLU A 463 -17.50 13.26 17.25
CA GLU A 463 -18.61 13.84 16.47
C GLU A 463 -19.55 12.75 15.95
N ALA A 464 -19.02 11.59 15.54
CA ALA A 464 -19.84 10.46 15.10
C ALA A 464 -20.80 10.01 16.24
N LEU A 465 -20.26 9.77 17.43
CA LEU A 465 -21.04 9.33 18.59
C LEU A 465 -22.07 10.37 19.03
N GLU A 466 -21.69 11.64 19.08
CA GLU A 466 -22.61 12.74 19.41
C GLU A 466 -23.75 12.84 18.39
N LEU A 467 -23.46 12.67 17.11
CA LEU A 467 -24.46 12.69 16.05
C LEU A 467 -25.36 11.47 16.10
N GLU A 468 -24.82 10.27 16.39
CA GLU A 468 -25.56 9.02 16.56
C GLU A 468 -26.58 9.14 17.69
N GLU A 469 -26.17 9.60 18.88
CA GLU A 469 -27.05 9.82 20.02
C GLU A 469 -28.22 10.78 19.66
N LYS A 470 -27.95 11.85 18.92
CA LYS A 470 -28.96 12.82 18.50
C LYS A 470 -29.93 12.25 17.47
N LEU A 471 -29.43 11.45 16.52
CA LEU A 471 -30.25 10.77 15.53
C LEU A 471 -31.16 9.72 16.20
N ASP A 472 -30.66 9.00 17.20
CA ASP A 472 -31.43 8.03 17.96
C ASP A 472 -32.53 8.69 18.79
N MET A 473 -32.26 9.84 19.41
CA MET A 473 -33.29 10.65 20.10
C MET A 473 -34.39 11.09 19.14
N CYS A 474 -34.03 11.47 17.91
CA CYS A 474 -35.02 11.85 16.89
C CYS A 474 -35.83 10.64 16.39
N ASN A 475 -35.19 9.47 16.24
CA ASN A 475 -35.87 8.21 15.88
C ASN A 475 -36.89 7.79 16.94
N ALA A 476 -36.57 7.96 18.24
CA ALA A 476 -37.48 7.67 19.36
C ALA A 476 -38.73 8.59 19.38
N GLN A 477 -38.69 9.75 18.72
CA GLN A 477 -39.80 10.67 18.58
C GLN A 477 -40.71 10.40 17.38
N GLY A 478 -40.60 9.24 16.71
CA GLY A 478 -41.55 8.75 15.72
C GLY A 478 -41.23 9.02 14.25
N LYS A 479 -39.97 9.36 13.93
CA LYS A 479 -39.49 9.36 12.54
C LYS A 479 -38.86 7.99 12.22
N GLU A 480 -39.58 7.15 11.48
CA GLU A 480 -39.25 5.74 11.19
C GLU A 480 -38.09 5.53 10.18
N ASN A 481 -37.13 6.40 10.05
CA ASN A 481 -36.01 6.20 9.14
C ASN A 481 -34.80 5.65 9.91
N ARG A 482 -34.40 4.39 9.65
CA ARG A 482 -33.19 3.80 10.21
C ARG A 482 -31.97 4.37 9.49
N ILE A 483 -31.31 5.33 10.10
CA ILE A 483 -30.01 5.85 9.69
C ILE A 483 -28.97 5.13 10.53
N SER A 484 -27.95 4.55 9.88
CA SER A 484 -26.76 4.01 10.56
C SER A 484 -25.54 4.88 10.20
N ILE A 485 -24.81 5.27 11.21
CA ILE A 485 -23.59 6.06 11.13
C ILE A 485 -22.36 5.13 11.08
#